data_1d3a9e81c00a8f9075279bb5799d1ff6
#
_entry.id   1d3a9e81c00a8f9075279bb5799d1ff6
#
_cell.length_a   1.000
_cell.length_b   1.000
_cell.length_c   1.000
_cell.angle_alpha   90.00
_cell.angle_beta   90.00
_cell.angle_gamma   90.00
#
_symmetry.space_group_name_H-M   'P 1'
#
loop_
_entity.id
_entity.type
_entity.pdbx_description
1 polymer ?
#
loop_
_entity_poly.entity_id
_entity_poly.type
_entity_poly.pdbx_seq_one_letter_code
_entity_poly.pdbx_strand_id
1 'polypeptide(L)'
;MFTLENIIDSKAGREIKRAIAVKMVSQGFLVKDICELLDVSAAFVSKWKRIYEEQGAKGLHLRYQGSTGFLTPHQRGEVILHLKNQTHFSVDELRDFIERRYGVVYQSKQSYYDLLKAAGISWHRTEPVNPKRDEAKVLQKREEIKSILHAREAEIKSGEVIVFMEDECHLLSGDTSGYVWGRRNERLAVPIQNAKERQTYYGVIDGYHREFILQPSTAGNGKNTIALLEHLQQLHEGKKLILIWDGASYHRSSEIKAYLAKVNEGLEEKKWKVTCLRFATNAPDQNPVEDIWLRGKNFLRKHFYENKTFSQVKNSFFDFLNQQIFNFKKLEWYLEIPQII
;
A
#
# COMPACT_ATOMS: atom_id res chain seq x y z
N MET A 1 -23.85 -31.02 -21.89
CA MET A 1 -24.54 -31.91 -20.93
C MET A 1 -23.95 -31.68 -19.56
N PHE A 2 -24.77 -31.42 -18.53
CA PHE A 2 -24.25 -31.16 -17.17
C PHE A 2 -23.98 -32.52 -16.50
N THR A 3 -22.74 -32.75 -16.04
CA THR A 3 -22.25 -34.05 -15.54
C THR A 3 -22.01 -34.02 -14.02
N LEU A 4 -21.77 -35.20 -13.44
CA LEU A 4 -21.39 -35.32 -12.03
C LEU A 4 -20.07 -34.63 -11.72
N GLU A 5 -19.12 -34.66 -12.65
CA GLU A 5 -17.83 -34.00 -12.53
C GLU A 5 -18.01 -32.48 -12.38
N ASN A 6 -18.92 -31.86 -13.10
CA ASN A 6 -19.20 -30.44 -12.97
C ASN A 6 -19.68 -30.05 -11.54
N ILE A 7 -20.40 -30.96 -10.86
CA ILE A 7 -20.82 -30.75 -9.47
C ILE A 7 -19.65 -30.96 -8.51
N ILE A 8 -18.83 -31.99 -8.74
CA ILE A 8 -17.69 -32.33 -7.88
C ILE A 8 -16.65 -31.19 -7.91
N ASP A 9 -16.43 -30.58 -9.06
CA ASP A 9 -15.52 -29.45 -9.24
C ASP A 9 -16.11 -28.12 -8.71
N SER A 10 -17.42 -28.11 -8.40
CA SER A 10 -18.07 -26.93 -7.83
C SER A 10 -17.68 -26.78 -6.34
N LYS A 11 -17.60 -25.52 -5.84
CA LYS A 11 -17.27 -25.25 -4.41
C LYS A 11 -18.44 -25.47 -3.44
N ALA A 12 -19.53 -26.11 -3.85
CA ALA A 12 -20.73 -26.30 -3.04
C ALA A 12 -20.67 -27.62 -2.23
N GLY A 13 -20.04 -27.62 -1.07
CA GLY A 13 -19.70 -28.81 -0.27
C GLY A 13 -20.81 -29.83 -0.03
N ARG A 14 -22.10 -29.43 0.06
CA ARG A 14 -23.22 -30.38 0.20
C ARG A 14 -23.57 -31.09 -1.09
N GLU A 15 -23.45 -30.43 -2.23
CA GLU A 15 -23.72 -30.98 -3.54
C GLU A 15 -22.62 -31.96 -3.95
N ILE A 16 -21.37 -31.66 -3.59
CA ILE A 16 -20.23 -32.54 -3.82
C ILE A 16 -20.44 -33.90 -3.14
N LYS A 17 -20.83 -33.91 -1.87
CA LYS A 17 -21.11 -35.19 -1.16
C LYS A 17 -22.19 -36.02 -1.86
N ARG A 18 -23.24 -35.39 -2.40
CA ARG A 18 -24.31 -36.08 -3.18
C ARG A 18 -23.76 -36.66 -4.48
N ALA A 19 -23.00 -35.88 -5.23
CA ALA A 19 -22.42 -36.29 -6.49
C ALA A 19 -21.40 -37.43 -6.34
N ILE A 20 -20.53 -37.33 -5.32
CA ILE A 20 -19.57 -38.40 -5.02
C ILE A 20 -20.30 -39.70 -4.62
N ALA A 21 -21.28 -39.62 -3.70
CA ALA A 21 -22.05 -40.80 -3.31
C ALA A 21 -22.70 -41.51 -4.50
N VAL A 22 -23.35 -40.75 -5.39
CA VAL A 22 -23.95 -41.28 -6.61
C VAL A 22 -22.90 -41.88 -7.53
N LYS A 23 -21.77 -41.22 -7.74
CA LYS A 23 -20.67 -41.71 -8.60
C LYS A 23 -20.11 -43.04 -8.09
N MET A 24 -19.87 -43.15 -6.76
CA MET A 24 -19.38 -44.38 -6.17
C MET A 24 -20.36 -45.55 -6.31
N VAL A 25 -21.68 -45.31 -6.08
CA VAL A 25 -22.70 -46.34 -6.32
C VAL A 25 -22.72 -46.76 -7.76
N SER A 26 -22.61 -45.83 -8.71
CA SER A 26 -22.60 -46.14 -10.15
C SER A 26 -21.36 -46.93 -10.60
N GLN A 27 -20.28 -46.82 -9.82
CA GLN A 27 -19.05 -47.60 -10.03
C GLN A 27 -19.04 -48.94 -9.29
N GLY A 28 -20.14 -49.31 -8.60
CA GLY A 28 -20.28 -50.60 -7.92
C GLY A 28 -19.76 -50.70 -6.53
N PHE A 29 -19.42 -49.57 -5.87
CA PHE A 29 -19.02 -49.59 -4.46
C PHE A 29 -20.16 -50.02 -3.55
N LEU A 30 -19.84 -50.76 -2.49
CA LEU A 30 -20.82 -51.15 -1.49
C LEU A 30 -21.34 -49.93 -0.72
N VAL A 31 -22.63 -49.87 -0.47
CA VAL A 31 -23.26 -48.76 0.26
C VAL A 31 -22.64 -48.57 1.64
N LYS A 32 -22.21 -49.64 2.31
CA LYS A 32 -21.52 -49.59 3.59
C LYS A 32 -20.22 -48.76 3.48
N ASP A 33 -19.41 -49.04 2.49
CA ASP A 33 -18.11 -48.36 2.29
C ASP A 33 -18.30 -46.87 1.95
N ILE A 34 -19.34 -46.55 1.18
CA ILE A 34 -19.72 -45.17 0.85
C ILE A 34 -20.14 -44.42 2.11
N CYS A 35 -20.93 -45.06 2.99
CA CYS A 35 -21.37 -44.47 4.24
C CYS A 35 -20.18 -44.14 5.15
N GLU A 36 -19.22 -45.05 5.25
CA GLU A 36 -18.01 -44.87 6.05
C GLU A 36 -17.10 -43.79 5.50
N LEU A 37 -16.80 -43.80 4.17
CA LEU A 37 -15.93 -42.84 3.52
C LEU A 37 -16.47 -41.40 3.50
N LEU A 38 -17.78 -41.26 3.33
CA LEU A 38 -18.40 -39.91 3.19
C LEU A 38 -19.05 -39.41 4.49
N ASP A 39 -19.06 -40.23 5.53
CA ASP A 39 -19.78 -39.96 6.78
C ASP A 39 -21.25 -39.58 6.47
N VAL A 40 -21.97 -40.52 5.87
CA VAL A 40 -23.37 -40.37 5.47
C VAL A 40 -24.18 -41.64 5.78
N SER A 41 -25.49 -41.51 5.92
CA SER A 41 -26.36 -42.67 6.14
C SER A 41 -26.66 -43.42 4.83
N ALA A 42 -27.00 -44.74 4.93
CA ALA A 42 -27.47 -45.53 3.79
C ALA A 42 -28.72 -44.92 3.13
N ALA A 43 -29.61 -44.33 3.92
CA ALA A 43 -30.78 -43.59 3.43
C ALA A 43 -30.37 -42.36 2.56
N PHE A 44 -29.28 -41.68 2.89
CA PHE A 44 -28.72 -40.60 2.10
C PHE A 44 -28.27 -41.13 0.74
N VAL A 45 -27.52 -42.20 0.70
CA VAL A 45 -27.01 -42.79 -0.57
C VAL A 45 -28.18 -43.24 -1.46
N SER A 46 -29.13 -43.98 -0.94
CA SER A 46 -30.31 -44.47 -1.69
C SER A 46 -31.19 -43.34 -2.21
N LYS A 47 -31.39 -42.28 -1.38
CA LYS A 47 -32.16 -41.09 -1.75
C LYS A 47 -31.55 -40.40 -2.98
N TRP A 48 -30.24 -40.12 -2.92
CA TRP A 48 -29.59 -39.34 -3.96
C TRP A 48 -29.34 -40.18 -5.23
N LYS A 49 -29.13 -41.48 -5.10
CA LYS A 49 -29.14 -42.40 -6.26
C LYS A 49 -30.46 -42.33 -7.01
N ARG A 50 -31.59 -42.48 -6.32
CA ARG A 50 -32.93 -42.39 -6.93
C ARG A 50 -33.17 -41.05 -7.60
N ILE A 51 -32.83 -39.92 -6.93
CA ILE A 51 -33.00 -38.58 -7.52
C ILE A 51 -32.14 -38.41 -8.76
N TYR A 52 -30.94 -38.98 -8.77
CA TYR A 52 -30.08 -38.94 -9.95
C TYR A 52 -30.63 -39.77 -11.10
N GLU A 53 -31.20 -40.96 -10.84
CA GLU A 53 -31.84 -41.80 -11.84
C GLU A 53 -33.08 -41.12 -12.47
N GLU A 54 -33.85 -40.38 -11.65
CA GLU A 54 -35.06 -39.68 -12.09
C GLU A 54 -34.76 -38.33 -12.80
N GLN A 55 -33.78 -37.55 -12.34
CA GLN A 55 -33.60 -36.15 -12.72
C GLN A 55 -32.20 -35.83 -13.26
N GLY A 56 -31.31 -36.81 -13.31
CA GLY A 56 -29.92 -36.63 -13.68
C GLY A 56 -29.13 -35.75 -12.69
N ALA A 57 -27.99 -35.22 -13.15
CA ALA A 57 -27.13 -34.38 -12.35
C ALA A 57 -27.82 -33.10 -11.78
N LYS A 58 -28.80 -32.58 -12.52
CA LYS A 58 -29.59 -31.41 -12.08
C LYS A 58 -30.36 -31.65 -10.77
N GLY A 59 -30.76 -32.90 -10.51
CA GLY A 59 -31.48 -33.29 -9.28
C GLY A 59 -30.63 -33.20 -8.02
N LEU A 60 -29.30 -33.21 -8.16
CA LEU A 60 -28.34 -33.16 -7.01
C LEU A 60 -28.09 -31.76 -6.48
N HIS A 61 -28.50 -30.72 -7.20
CA HIS A 61 -28.36 -29.35 -6.74
C HIS A 61 -29.20 -29.05 -5.49
N LEU A 62 -28.73 -28.07 -4.72
CA LEU A 62 -29.51 -27.51 -3.64
C LEU A 62 -30.72 -26.79 -4.21
N ARG A 63 -31.93 -27.24 -3.84
CA ARG A 63 -33.17 -26.56 -4.26
C ARG A 63 -33.50 -25.32 -3.48
N TYR A 64 -32.67 -25.01 -2.46
CA TYR A 64 -32.83 -23.78 -1.66
C TYR A 64 -32.38 -22.59 -2.46
N GLN A 65 -33.33 -21.78 -2.91
CA GLN A 65 -33.05 -20.55 -3.67
C GLN A 65 -32.83 -19.30 -2.79
N GLY A 66 -32.69 -19.49 -1.48
CA GLY A 66 -32.68 -18.40 -0.52
C GLY A 66 -34.09 -17.93 -0.16
N SER A 67 -34.20 -17.04 0.81
CA SER A 67 -35.44 -16.29 1.03
C SER A 67 -35.51 -15.16 -0.02
N THR A 68 -36.72 -14.82 -0.46
CA THR A 68 -36.98 -13.55 -1.15
C THR A 68 -36.53 -12.45 -0.20
N GLY A 69 -35.51 -11.67 -0.59
CA GLY A 69 -35.02 -10.58 0.26
C GLY A 69 -36.11 -9.54 0.49
N PHE A 70 -35.90 -8.65 1.47
CA PHE A 70 -36.84 -7.57 1.77
C PHE A 70 -37.05 -6.59 0.59
N LEU A 71 -36.06 -6.47 -0.29
CA LEU A 71 -36.17 -5.74 -1.55
C LEU A 71 -36.47 -6.68 -2.71
N THR A 72 -37.41 -6.30 -3.57
CA THR A 72 -37.62 -6.99 -4.84
C THR A 72 -36.38 -6.86 -5.75
N PRO A 73 -36.18 -7.73 -6.76
CA PRO A 73 -35.08 -7.61 -7.72
C PRO A 73 -35.04 -6.23 -8.40
N HIS A 74 -36.19 -5.64 -8.72
CA HIS A 74 -36.29 -4.30 -9.30
C HIS A 74 -35.80 -3.22 -8.32
N GLN A 75 -36.31 -3.20 -7.08
CA GLN A 75 -35.90 -2.27 -6.03
C GLN A 75 -34.40 -2.39 -5.72
N ARG A 76 -33.89 -3.64 -5.68
CA ARG A 76 -32.45 -3.88 -5.52
C ARG A 76 -31.63 -3.27 -6.67
N GLY A 77 -32.11 -3.39 -7.90
CA GLY A 77 -31.50 -2.76 -9.08
C GLY A 77 -31.47 -1.23 -8.98
N GLU A 78 -32.59 -0.61 -8.54
CA GLU A 78 -32.65 0.85 -8.32
C GLU A 78 -31.66 1.31 -7.24
N VAL A 79 -31.51 0.58 -6.13
CA VAL A 79 -30.54 0.88 -5.07
C VAL A 79 -29.10 0.82 -5.63
N ILE A 80 -28.78 -0.23 -6.40
CA ILE A 80 -27.45 -0.38 -7.01
C ILE A 80 -27.17 0.75 -8.00
N LEU A 81 -28.16 1.15 -8.80
CA LEU A 81 -28.00 2.26 -9.74
C LEU A 81 -27.82 3.59 -8.99
N HIS A 82 -28.59 3.83 -7.93
CA HIS A 82 -28.42 4.99 -7.08
C HIS A 82 -27.01 5.08 -6.48
N LEU A 83 -26.51 3.95 -5.97
CA LEU A 83 -25.15 3.85 -5.43
C LEU A 83 -24.07 4.17 -6.49
N LYS A 84 -24.22 3.68 -7.71
CA LYS A 84 -23.27 3.93 -8.81
C LYS A 84 -23.23 5.39 -9.28
N ASN A 85 -24.28 6.13 -9.06
CA ASN A 85 -24.39 7.53 -9.51
C ASN A 85 -23.84 8.54 -8.48
N GLN A 86 -23.33 8.07 -7.35
CA GLN A 86 -22.74 8.93 -6.31
C GLN A 86 -21.26 8.61 -6.10
N THR A 87 -20.50 9.59 -5.59
CA THR A 87 -19.06 9.47 -5.41
C THR A 87 -18.64 8.89 -4.06
N HIS A 88 -19.51 8.98 -3.04
CA HIS A 88 -19.24 8.46 -1.69
C HIS A 88 -20.54 8.17 -0.95
N PHE A 89 -20.47 7.25 0.01
CA PHE A 89 -21.57 6.88 0.89
C PHE A 89 -21.11 6.53 2.29
N SER A 90 -21.95 6.85 3.26
CA SER A 90 -21.98 6.16 4.55
C SER A 90 -23.04 5.04 4.54
N VAL A 91 -22.86 4.04 5.41
CA VAL A 91 -23.86 2.96 5.57
C VAL A 91 -25.18 3.52 6.09
N ASP A 92 -25.12 4.60 6.90
CA ASP A 92 -26.31 5.24 7.47
C ASP A 92 -27.11 5.98 6.38
N GLU A 93 -26.44 6.66 5.45
CA GLU A 93 -27.12 7.29 4.29
C GLU A 93 -27.81 6.27 3.40
N LEU A 94 -27.15 5.12 3.15
CA LEU A 94 -27.76 4.02 2.39
C LEU A 94 -28.97 3.44 3.12
N ARG A 95 -28.89 3.28 4.44
CA ARG A 95 -30.02 2.84 5.28
C ARG A 95 -31.19 3.80 5.16
N ASP A 96 -30.94 5.10 5.35
CA ASP A 96 -31.97 6.14 5.29
C ASP A 96 -32.62 6.24 3.89
N PHE A 97 -31.83 6.04 2.84
CA PHE A 97 -32.35 5.98 1.46
C PHE A 97 -33.32 4.81 1.29
N ILE A 98 -32.91 3.60 1.71
CA ILE A 98 -33.71 2.37 1.55
C ILE A 98 -34.98 2.47 2.40
N GLU A 99 -34.88 2.96 3.63
CA GLU A 99 -36.03 3.15 4.53
C GLU A 99 -37.02 4.14 3.96
N ARG A 100 -36.59 5.33 3.53
CA ARG A 100 -37.44 6.36 2.95
C ARG A 100 -38.10 5.94 1.64
N ARG A 101 -37.39 5.20 0.81
CA ARG A 101 -37.85 4.86 -0.54
C ARG A 101 -38.72 3.59 -0.58
N TYR A 102 -38.41 2.62 0.28
CA TYR A 102 -39.02 1.29 0.24
C TYR A 102 -39.60 0.81 1.58
N GLY A 103 -39.45 1.57 2.65
CA GLY A 103 -39.92 1.18 3.98
C GLY A 103 -39.16 -0.02 4.58
N VAL A 104 -37.95 -0.33 4.06
CA VAL A 104 -37.17 -1.49 4.46
C VAL A 104 -35.99 -1.09 5.34
N VAL A 105 -35.86 -1.72 6.51
CA VAL A 105 -34.73 -1.58 7.42
C VAL A 105 -34.13 -2.96 7.67
N TYR A 106 -32.87 -3.17 7.29
CA TYR A 106 -32.19 -4.42 7.61
C TYR A 106 -31.67 -4.42 9.03
N GLN A 107 -31.87 -5.51 9.75
CA GLN A 107 -31.31 -5.69 11.09
C GLN A 107 -29.78 -5.86 11.09
N SER A 108 -29.24 -6.48 10.03
CA SER A 108 -27.80 -6.71 9.89
C SER A 108 -27.16 -5.70 8.96
N LYS A 109 -26.04 -5.11 9.41
CA LYS A 109 -25.20 -4.25 8.55
C LYS A 109 -24.66 -5.00 7.32
N GLN A 110 -24.52 -6.34 7.41
CA GLN A 110 -24.05 -7.16 6.30
C GLN A 110 -24.91 -7.00 5.05
N SER A 111 -26.24 -6.88 5.21
CA SER A 111 -27.15 -6.68 4.07
C SER A 111 -26.87 -5.39 3.30
N TYR A 112 -26.48 -4.30 4.00
CA TYR A 112 -26.05 -3.06 3.36
C TYR A 112 -24.68 -3.20 2.68
N TYR A 113 -23.75 -3.90 3.33
CA TYR A 113 -22.44 -4.20 2.72
C TYR A 113 -22.55 -5.04 1.44
N ASP A 114 -23.51 -5.98 1.39
CA ASP A 114 -23.76 -6.79 0.20
C ASP A 114 -24.31 -5.96 -0.96
N LEU A 115 -25.08 -4.91 -0.67
CA LEU A 115 -25.55 -3.94 -1.69
C LEU A 115 -24.39 -3.07 -2.19
N LEU A 116 -23.56 -2.56 -1.30
CA LEU A 116 -22.35 -1.78 -1.66
C LEU A 116 -21.42 -2.63 -2.53
N LYS A 117 -21.15 -3.87 -2.12
CA LYS A 117 -20.31 -4.80 -2.88
C LYS A 117 -20.93 -5.12 -4.25
N ALA A 118 -22.24 -5.31 -4.34
CA ALA A 118 -22.93 -5.54 -5.61
C ALA A 118 -22.89 -4.32 -6.54
N ALA A 119 -22.78 -3.11 -5.97
CA ALA A 119 -22.57 -1.88 -6.72
C ALA A 119 -21.10 -1.65 -7.13
N GLY A 120 -20.18 -2.52 -6.71
CA GLY A 120 -18.73 -2.37 -6.95
C GLY A 120 -18.05 -1.37 -6.00
N ILE A 121 -18.68 -1.05 -4.86
CA ILE A 121 -18.19 -0.09 -3.87
C ILE A 121 -17.47 -0.83 -2.75
N SER A 122 -16.29 -0.35 -2.37
CA SER A 122 -15.51 -0.87 -1.26
C SER A 122 -15.14 0.23 -0.27
N TRP A 123 -14.76 -0.16 0.93
CA TRP A 123 -14.32 0.78 1.95
C TRP A 123 -12.90 1.27 1.64
N HIS A 124 -12.75 2.59 1.48
CA HIS A 124 -11.48 3.24 1.21
C HIS A 124 -11.14 4.24 2.31
N ARG A 125 -9.85 4.40 2.56
CA ARG A 125 -9.35 5.55 3.30
C ARG A 125 -9.32 6.74 2.34
N THR A 126 -9.83 7.90 2.78
CA THR A 126 -9.67 9.16 2.05
C THR A 126 -8.19 9.54 2.01
N GLU A 127 -7.71 9.95 0.85
CA GLU A 127 -6.37 10.46 0.68
C GLU A 127 -6.38 11.98 0.68
N PRO A 128 -5.54 12.63 1.50
CA PRO A 128 -5.40 14.08 1.45
C PRO A 128 -4.71 14.47 0.14
N VAL A 129 -5.40 15.18 -0.73
CA VAL A 129 -4.85 15.73 -1.96
C VAL A 129 -4.69 17.23 -1.80
N ASN A 130 -3.51 17.76 -2.10
CA ASN A 130 -3.31 19.20 -2.10
C ASN A 130 -4.05 19.81 -3.31
N PRO A 131 -5.04 20.71 -3.10
CA PRO A 131 -5.79 21.30 -4.21
C PRO A 131 -4.95 22.19 -5.14
N LYS A 132 -3.72 22.57 -4.72
CA LYS A 132 -2.76 23.33 -5.54
C LYS A 132 -1.86 22.43 -6.38
N ARG A 133 -2.04 21.10 -6.33
CA ARG A 133 -1.30 20.15 -7.15
C ARG A 133 -1.71 20.32 -8.62
N ASP A 134 -0.71 20.39 -9.48
CA ASP A 134 -0.87 20.54 -10.93
C ASP A 134 -0.12 19.39 -11.62
N GLU A 135 -0.86 18.40 -12.11
CA GLU A 135 -0.30 17.20 -12.72
C GLU A 135 0.55 17.50 -13.96
N ALA A 136 0.17 18.52 -14.75
CA ALA A 136 0.95 18.91 -15.92
C ALA A 136 2.34 19.43 -15.51
N LYS A 137 2.40 20.26 -14.47
CA LYS A 137 3.68 20.74 -13.93
C LYS A 137 4.48 19.62 -13.27
N VAL A 138 3.82 18.65 -12.64
CA VAL A 138 4.47 17.47 -12.07
C VAL A 138 5.17 16.67 -13.16
N LEU A 139 4.48 16.37 -14.25
CA LEU A 139 5.05 15.65 -15.39
C LEU A 139 6.16 16.45 -16.06
N GLN A 140 5.95 17.73 -16.31
CA GLN A 140 6.96 18.62 -16.91
C GLN A 140 8.25 18.63 -16.08
N LYS A 141 8.12 18.76 -14.74
CA LYS A 141 9.27 18.82 -13.84
C LYS A 141 10.02 17.49 -13.77
N ARG A 142 9.29 16.36 -13.84
CA ARG A 142 9.90 15.03 -13.94
C ARG A 142 10.73 14.89 -15.21
N GLU A 143 10.18 15.28 -16.36
CA GLU A 143 10.91 15.20 -17.63
C GLU A 143 12.11 16.17 -17.69
N GLU A 144 12.02 17.35 -17.05
CA GLU A 144 13.15 18.26 -16.89
C GLU A 144 14.30 17.58 -16.09
N ILE A 145 13.98 16.99 -14.93
CA ILE A 145 14.97 16.28 -14.12
C ILE A 145 15.58 15.10 -14.91
N LYS A 146 14.75 14.28 -15.57
CA LYS A 146 15.23 13.17 -16.41
C LYS A 146 16.18 13.64 -17.50
N SER A 147 15.85 14.71 -18.19
CA SER A 147 16.69 15.27 -19.24
C SER A 147 18.06 15.71 -18.72
N ILE A 148 18.09 16.36 -17.55
CA ILE A 148 19.35 16.78 -16.90
C ILE A 148 20.20 15.55 -16.51
N LEU A 149 19.57 14.52 -15.91
CA LEU A 149 20.27 13.31 -15.50
C LEU A 149 20.75 12.50 -16.72
N HIS A 150 19.94 12.37 -17.75
CA HIS A 150 20.32 11.68 -19.00
C HIS A 150 21.50 12.35 -19.71
N ALA A 151 21.55 13.68 -19.71
CA ALA A 151 22.70 14.41 -20.27
C ALA A 151 24.02 14.13 -19.52
N ARG A 152 23.97 13.55 -18.33
CA ARG A 152 25.12 13.20 -17.49
C ARG A 152 25.22 11.69 -17.20
N GLU A 153 24.51 10.88 -17.97
CA GLU A 153 24.38 9.43 -17.73
C GLU A 153 25.74 8.72 -17.70
N ALA A 154 26.65 9.07 -18.58
CA ALA A 154 28.00 8.47 -18.60
C ALA A 154 28.79 8.79 -17.31
N GLU A 155 28.71 10.01 -16.80
CA GLU A 155 29.36 10.44 -15.56
C GLU A 155 28.71 9.77 -14.34
N ILE A 156 27.39 9.56 -14.38
CA ILE A 156 26.66 8.85 -13.32
C ILE A 156 27.03 7.36 -13.31
N LYS A 157 27.05 6.69 -14.45
CA LYS A 157 27.43 5.28 -14.57
C LYS A 157 28.88 5.02 -14.21
N SER A 158 29.80 5.98 -14.46
CA SER A 158 31.21 5.89 -14.05
C SER A 158 31.44 6.24 -12.58
N GLY A 159 30.42 6.73 -11.86
CA GLY A 159 30.53 7.21 -10.49
C GLY A 159 31.33 8.51 -10.35
N GLU A 160 31.54 9.31 -11.43
CA GLU A 160 32.07 10.67 -11.36
C GLU A 160 31.01 11.64 -10.80
N VAL A 161 29.75 11.38 -11.11
CA VAL A 161 28.59 12.11 -10.61
C VAL A 161 27.73 11.18 -9.78
N ILE A 162 27.40 11.59 -8.55
CA ILE A 162 26.48 10.87 -7.68
C ILE A 162 25.17 11.65 -7.59
N VAL A 163 24.06 10.97 -7.77
CA VAL A 163 22.72 11.55 -7.72
C VAL A 163 22.04 11.14 -6.44
N PHE A 164 21.71 12.09 -5.59
CA PHE A 164 20.96 11.89 -4.37
C PHE A 164 19.55 12.45 -4.48
N MET A 165 18.58 11.71 -3.96
CA MET A 165 17.23 12.21 -3.67
C MET A 165 17.12 12.36 -2.17
N GLU A 166 16.69 13.52 -1.71
CA GLU A 166 16.75 13.94 -0.31
C GLU A 166 15.37 14.31 0.20
N ASP A 167 15.15 14.06 1.51
CA ASP A 167 13.96 14.48 2.26
C ASP A 167 14.22 14.50 3.77
N GLU A 168 13.39 15.21 4.53
CA GLU A 168 13.45 15.22 5.98
C GLU A 168 12.30 14.48 6.62
N CYS A 169 12.61 13.76 7.69
CA CYS A 169 11.64 13.10 8.54
C CYS A 169 11.67 13.63 9.96
N HIS A 170 10.51 13.96 10.49
CA HIS A 170 10.34 14.22 11.92
C HIS A 170 9.75 12.97 12.58
N LEU A 171 10.60 12.24 13.31
CA LEU A 171 10.22 11.07 14.08
C LEU A 171 9.66 11.49 15.43
N LEU A 172 8.51 10.95 15.79
CA LEU A 172 7.82 11.19 17.05
C LEU A 172 7.70 9.90 17.86
N SER A 173 7.59 10.00 19.17
CA SER A 173 7.34 8.85 20.05
C SER A 173 6.07 8.08 19.65
N GLY A 174 5.05 8.77 19.15
CA GLY A 174 3.79 8.18 18.70
C GLY A 174 3.84 7.41 17.35
N ASP A 175 4.93 7.48 16.61
CA ASP A 175 5.08 6.81 15.32
C ASP A 175 5.12 5.26 15.44
N THR A 176 5.30 4.74 16.66
CA THR A 176 5.17 3.30 16.99
C THR A 176 3.72 2.82 17.01
N SER A 177 2.73 3.71 17.06
CA SER A 177 1.32 3.35 17.07
C SER A 177 0.82 2.98 15.67
N GLY A 178 0.12 1.85 15.55
CA GLY A 178 -0.39 1.38 14.27
C GLY A 178 -1.35 0.20 14.41
N TYR A 179 -1.65 -0.46 13.29
CA TYR A 179 -2.50 -1.63 13.27
C TYR A 179 -1.66 -2.90 13.42
N VAL A 180 -2.02 -3.74 14.38
CA VAL A 180 -1.41 -5.04 14.63
C VAL A 180 -2.48 -6.10 14.89
N TRP A 181 -2.16 -7.35 14.60
CA TRP A 181 -3.02 -8.46 14.96
C TRP A 181 -2.90 -8.74 16.46
N GLY A 182 -4.04 -8.86 17.16
CA GLY A 182 -4.12 -9.17 18.58
C GLY A 182 -5.34 -10.02 18.89
N ARG A 183 -5.48 -10.45 20.14
CA ARG A 183 -6.63 -11.23 20.56
C ARG A 183 -7.91 -10.39 20.45
N ARG A 184 -8.99 -11.06 20.06
CA ARG A 184 -10.29 -10.40 19.95
C ARG A 184 -10.74 -9.89 21.33
N ASN A 185 -11.22 -8.64 21.35
CA ASN A 185 -11.68 -7.94 22.56
C ASN A 185 -10.57 -7.54 23.56
N GLU A 186 -9.29 -7.67 23.20
CA GLU A 186 -8.18 -7.12 23.99
C GLU A 186 -7.67 -5.82 23.34
N ARG A 187 -7.31 -4.84 24.18
CA ARG A 187 -6.63 -3.63 23.74
C ARG A 187 -5.13 -3.82 23.91
N LEU A 188 -4.40 -3.67 22.82
CA LEU A 188 -2.95 -3.64 22.86
C LEU A 188 -2.52 -2.20 23.17
N ALA A 189 -1.92 -2.00 24.34
CA ALA A 189 -1.41 -0.71 24.77
C ALA A 189 0.02 -0.53 24.28
N VAL A 190 0.27 0.59 23.60
CA VAL A 190 1.62 1.04 23.23
C VAL A 190 2.00 2.13 24.22
N PRO A 191 3.12 2.00 24.97
CA PRO A 191 3.56 3.04 25.90
C PRO A 191 4.06 4.25 25.11
N ILE A 192 3.24 5.27 25.02
CA ILE A 192 3.59 6.55 24.38
C ILE A 192 3.75 7.57 25.50
N GLN A 193 4.95 8.12 25.64
CA GLN A 193 5.15 9.27 26.48
C GLN A 193 4.65 10.52 25.74
N ASN A 194 3.79 11.31 26.39
CA ASN A 194 3.31 12.60 25.87
C ASN A 194 4.43 13.68 25.88
N ALA A 195 5.65 13.29 25.70
CA ALA A 195 6.77 14.18 25.55
C ALA A 195 6.70 14.81 24.15
N LYS A 196 6.89 16.13 24.07
CA LYS A 196 7.04 16.87 22.80
C LYS A 196 8.38 16.56 22.12
N GLU A 197 8.95 15.40 22.44
CA GLU A 197 10.22 14.97 21.88
C GLU A 197 10.05 14.57 20.43
N ARG A 198 10.88 15.12 19.59
CA ARG A 198 11.01 14.78 18.19
C ARG A 198 12.48 14.63 17.82
N GLN A 199 12.76 13.75 16.89
CA GLN A 199 14.05 13.65 16.22
C GLN A 199 13.85 14.00 14.75
N THR A 200 14.64 14.94 14.25
CA THR A 200 14.70 15.23 12.81
C THR A 200 15.81 14.38 12.20
N TYR A 201 15.52 13.80 11.05
CA TYR A 201 16.50 13.11 10.22
C TYR A 201 16.50 13.72 8.83
N TYR A 202 17.69 13.88 8.26
CA TYR A 202 17.87 14.03 6.84
C TYR A 202 18.16 12.67 6.25
N GLY A 203 17.48 12.30 5.19
CA GLY A 203 17.68 11.07 4.49
C GLY A 203 17.99 11.30 3.03
N VAL A 204 19.03 10.67 2.53
CA VAL A 204 19.39 10.71 1.12
C VAL A 204 19.53 9.31 0.57
N ILE A 205 18.95 9.06 -0.59
CA ILE A 205 19.14 7.82 -1.34
C ILE A 205 20.01 8.09 -2.57
N ASP A 206 21.09 7.33 -2.71
CA ASP A 206 21.84 7.28 -3.97
C ASP A 206 20.91 6.69 -5.06
N GLY A 207 20.59 7.48 -6.06
CA GLY A 207 19.67 7.09 -7.11
C GLY A 207 20.17 5.94 -7.98
N TYR A 208 21.49 5.71 -8.06
CA TYR A 208 22.10 4.67 -8.87
C TYR A 208 22.47 3.41 -8.05
N HIS A 209 23.18 3.57 -6.93
CA HIS A 209 23.58 2.45 -6.06
C HIS A 209 22.50 2.05 -5.06
N ARG A 210 21.49 2.91 -4.85
CA ARG A 210 20.31 2.66 -4.00
C ARG A 210 20.62 2.56 -2.51
N GLU A 211 21.82 2.96 -2.10
CA GLU A 211 22.21 3.05 -0.70
C GLU A 211 21.53 4.26 -0.05
N PHE A 212 21.02 4.08 1.16
CA PHE A 212 20.36 5.13 1.92
C PHE A 212 21.24 5.58 3.07
N ILE A 213 21.52 6.87 3.15
CA ILE A 213 22.26 7.52 4.20
C ILE A 213 21.30 8.31 5.08
N LEU A 214 21.35 8.07 6.39
CA LEU A 214 20.49 8.71 7.37
C LEU A 214 21.34 9.57 8.33
N GLN A 215 21.10 10.88 8.36
CA GLN A 215 21.80 11.82 9.22
C GLN A 215 20.87 12.40 10.28
N PRO A 216 21.07 12.12 11.58
CA PRO A 216 20.35 12.77 12.66
C PRO A 216 20.61 14.28 12.69
N SER A 217 19.57 15.06 12.93
CA SER A 217 19.64 16.51 13.01
C SER A 217 18.70 17.05 14.08
N THR A 218 18.90 18.30 14.48
CA THR A 218 18.05 18.99 15.46
C THR A 218 16.79 19.59 14.84
N ALA A 219 16.87 19.99 13.57
CA ALA A 219 15.77 20.62 12.85
C ALA A 219 16.02 20.59 11.33
N GLY A 220 14.96 20.71 10.52
CA GLY A 220 15.05 21.04 9.10
C GLY A 220 15.27 22.56 8.92
N ASN A 221 16.46 22.95 8.50
CA ASN A 221 16.83 24.34 8.23
C ASN A 221 18.08 24.46 7.36
N GLY A 222 18.38 25.65 6.85
CA GLY A 222 19.50 25.90 5.95
C GLY A 222 20.85 25.46 6.51
N LYS A 223 21.12 25.74 7.80
CA LYS A 223 22.38 25.34 8.45
C LYS A 223 22.58 23.82 8.45
N ASN A 224 21.55 23.06 8.83
CA ASN A 224 21.62 21.61 8.89
C ASN A 224 21.64 20.97 7.49
N THR A 225 20.95 21.59 6.51
CA THR A 225 21.06 21.20 5.10
C THR A 225 22.47 21.41 4.56
N ILE A 226 23.15 22.52 4.92
CA ILE A 226 24.56 22.73 4.55
C ILE A 226 25.44 21.66 5.18
N ALA A 227 25.23 21.33 6.46
CA ALA A 227 25.98 20.27 7.13
C ALA A 227 25.79 18.89 6.45
N LEU A 228 24.58 18.59 5.94
CA LEU A 228 24.36 17.41 5.11
C LEU A 228 25.17 17.47 3.81
N LEU A 229 25.15 18.59 3.10
CA LEU A 229 25.91 18.75 1.85
C LEU A 229 27.41 18.58 2.07
N GLU A 230 27.95 19.14 3.15
CA GLU A 230 29.36 19.00 3.52
C GLU A 230 29.70 17.54 3.87
N HIS A 231 28.82 16.87 4.60
CA HIS A 231 28.99 15.45 4.94
C HIS A 231 29.01 14.57 3.67
N LEU A 232 28.07 14.79 2.74
CA LEU A 232 28.04 14.05 1.47
C LEU A 232 29.27 14.31 0.59
N GLN A 233 29.80 15.56 0.60
CA GLN A 233 31.02 15.88 -0.12
C GLN A 233 32.26 15.22 0.50
N GLN A 234 32.30 15.07 1.83
CA GLN A 234 33.35 14.31 2.52
C GLN A 234 33.28 12.82 2.22
N LEU A 235 32.09 12.22 2.26
CA LEU A 235 31.90 10.81 1.94
C LEU A 235 32.28 10.47 0.49
N HIS A 236 32.11 11.44 -0.41
CA HIS A 236 32.32 11.27 -1.85
C HIS A 236 33.35 12.26 -2.37
N GLU A 237 34.50 12.31 -1.71
CA GLU A 237 35.58 13.23 -2.07
C GLU A 237 35.97 13.12 -3.54
N GLY A 238 36.13 14.26 -4.21
CA GLY A 238 36.47 14.36 -5.62
C GLY A 238 35.33 14.06 -6.59
N LYS A 239 34.13 13.71 -6.12
CA LYS A 239 32.94 13.48 -6.95
C LYS A 239 32.10 14.74 -7.07
N LYS A 240 31.30 14.80 -8.14
CA LYS A 240 30.25 15.82 -8.30
C LYS A 240 28.94 15.28 -7.77
N LEU A 241 28.20 16.10 -7.03
CA LEU A 241 26.93 15.71 -6.43
C LEU A 241 25.77 16.43 -7.12
N ILE A 242 24.71 15.67 -7.43
CA ILE A 242 23.40 16.21 -7.82
C ILE A 242 22.42 15.82 -6.72
N LEU A 243 21.86 16.81 -6.04
CA LEU A 243 20.80 16.59 -5.05
C LEU A 243 19.46 17.02 -5.63
N ILE A 244 18.45 16.17 -5.43
CA ILE A 244 17.07 16.43 -5.84
C ILE A 244 16.23 16.41 -4.57
N TRP A 245 15.65 17.54 -4.20
CA TRP A 245 14.90 17.76 -2.98
C TRP A 245 13.55 18.41 -3.21
N ASP A 246 12.78 18.59 -2.17
CA ASP A 246 11.47 19.23 -2.25
C ASP A 246 11.57 20.77 -2.38
N GLY A 247 10.42 21.42 -2.31
CA GLY A 247 10.33 22.88 -2.39
C GLY A 247 10.38 23.63 -1.05
N ALA A 248 10.89 23.02 0.04
CA ALA A 248 10.96 23.65 1.35
C ALA A 248 11.64 25.03 1.29
N SER A 249 11.14 25.97 2.10
CA SER A 249 11.58 27.38 2.02
C SER A 249 13.06 27.55 2.32
N TYR A 250 13.62 26.76 3.23
CA TYR A 250 15.02 26.80 3.63
C TYR A 250 15.96 26.26 2.55
N HIS A 251 15.54 25.38 1.62
CA HIS A 251 16.32 24.98 0.45
C HIS A 251 16.56 26.15 -0.54
N ARG A 252 15.82 27.24 -0.37
CA ARG A 252 15.94 28.48 -1.17
C ARG A 252 16.51 29.65 -0.38
N SER A 253 16.95 29.40 0.85
CA SER A 253 17.49 30.45 1.74
C SER A 253 18.75 31.11 1.13
N SER A 254 19.05 32.32 1.61
CA SER A 254 20.28 33.01 1.25
C SER A 254 21.53 32.24 1.67
N GLU A 255 21.46 31.50 2.78
CA GLU A 255 22.54 30.66 3.30
C GLU A 255 22.92 29.56 2.31
N ILE A 256 21.90 28.78 1.83
CA ILE A 256 22.12 27.73 0.83
C ILE A 256 22.67 28.30 -0.47
N LYS A 257 22.12 29.42 -0.94
CA LYS A 257 22.62 30.07 -2.16
C LYS A 257 24.07 30.52 -2.03
N ALA A 258 24.43 31.13 -0.91
CA ALA A 258 25.79 31.56 -0.63
C ALA A 258 26.76 30.36 -0.53
N TYR A 259 26.33 29.29 0.13
CA TYR A 259 27.10 28.05 0.19
C TYR A 259 27.36 27.45 -1.21
N LEU A 260 26.32 27.29 -2.01
CA LEU A 260 26.46 26.75 -3.38
C LEU A 260 27.33 27.64 -4.27
N ALA A 261 27.20 28.96 -4.16
CA ALA A 261 28.05 29.90 -4.87
C ALA A 261 29.54 29.73 -4.50
N LYS A 262 29.82 29.58 -3.18
CA LYS A 262 31.18 29.35 -2.66
C LYS A 262 31.77 28.02 -3.11
N VAL A 263 31.01 26.93 -3.03
CA VAL A 263 31.48 25.57 -3.39
C VAL A 263 31.76 25.46 -4.89
N ASN A 264 31.01 26.18 -5.71
CA ASN A 264 31.11 26.16 -7.18
C ASN A 264 31.88 27.36 -7.76
N GLU A 265 32.52 28.15 -6.88
CA GLU A 265 33.21 29.38 -7.31
C GLU A 265 34.26 29.11 -8.40
N GLY A 266 34.24 29.91 -9.47
CA GLY A 266 35.14 29.78 -10.60
C GLY A 266 34.90 28.56 -11.52
N LEU A 267 33.87 27.77 -11.28
CA LEU A 267 33.54 26.60 -12.10
C LEU A 267 32.40 26.90 -13.10
N GLU A 268 32.52 26.39 -14.29
CA GLU A 268 31.40 26.29 -15.24
C GLU A 268 30.33 25.34 -14.69
N GLU A 269 29.06 25.54 -15.04
CA GLU A 269 27.93 24.78 -14.52
C GLU A 269 28.09 23.25 -14.65
N LYS A 270 28.64 22.79 -15.78
CA LYS A 270 28.94 21.34 -15.97
C LYS A 270 30.00 20.79 -15.03
N LYS A 271 30.82 21.64 -14.44
CA LYS A 271 31.92 21.29 -13.53
C LYS A 271 31.56 21.56 -12.07
N TRP A 272 30.36 22.04 -11.77
CA TRP A 272 29.93 22.29 -10.41
C TRP A 272 30.10 21.06 -9.52
N LYS A 273 30.61 21.29 -8.32
CA LYS A 273 30.78 20.23 -7.32
C LYS A 273 29.45 19.79 -6.72
N VAL A 274 28.52 20.74 -6.57
CA VAL A 274 27.17 20.47 -6.02
C VAL A 274 26.14 21.18 -6.90
N THR A 275 25.23 20.41 -7.45
CA THR A 275 24.06 20.87 -8.21
C THR A 275 22.80 20.48 -7.46
N CYS A 276 21.88 21.42 -7.24
CA CYS A 276 20.62 21.15 -6.54
C CYS A 276 19.44 21.33 -7.50
N LEU A 277 18.65 20.29 -7.67
CA LEU A 277 17.42 20.25 -8.42
C LEU A 277 16.23 20.17 -7.46
N ARG A 278 15.05 20.51 -7.93
CA ARG A 278 13.83 20.44 -7.11
C ARG A 278 12.79 19.59 -7.77
N PHE A 279 12.13 18.76 -6.96
CA PHE A 279 10.89 18.10 -7.38
C PHE A 279 9.79 19.13 -7.66
N ALA A 280 8.72 18.68 -8.28
CA ALA A 280 7.54 19.52 -8.44
C ALA A 280 6.92 19.87 -7.08
N THR A 281 6.40 21.07 -6.96
CA THR A 281 5.72 21.53 -5.75
C THR A 281 4.42 20.76 -5.51
N ASN A 282 4.09 20.51 -4.24
CA ASN A 282 2.88 19.79 -3.83
C ASN A 282 2.75 18.36 -4.39
N ALA A 283 3.88 17.70 -4.63
CA ALA A 283 3.95 16.34 -5.19
C ALA A 283 4.95 15.46 -4.43
N PRO A 284 4.75 15.20 -3.12
CA PRO A 284 5.67 14.39 -2.30
C PRO A 284 5.81 12.95 -2.82
N ASP A 285 4.79 12.45 -3.49
CA ASP A 285 4.78 11.13 -4.13
C ASP A 285 5.88 10.95 -5.20
N GLN A 286 6.49 12.03 -5.68
CA GLN A 286 7.63 11.96 -6.60
C GLN A 286 8.94 11.60 -5.90
N ASN A 287 9.06 11.87 -4.59
CA ASN A 287 10.28 11.62 -3.84
C ASN A 287 10.32 10.16 -3.34
N PRO A 288 11.31 9.34 -3.77
CA PRO A 288 11.44 7.96 -3.28
C PRO A 288 11.73 7.86 -1.78
N VAL A 289 12.31 8.88 -1.18
CA VAL A 289 12.66 8.91 0.25
C VAL A 289 11.41 8.82 1.13
N GLU A 290 10.28 9.34 0.68
CA GLU A 290 8.99 9.20 1.38
C GLU A 290 8.59 7.72 1.59
N ASP A 291 8.87 6.85 0.61
CA ASP A 291 8.61 5.41 0.74
C ASP A 291 9.55 4.75 1.76
N ILE A 292 10.77 5.29 1.91
CA ILE A 292 11.73 4.82 2.93
C ILE A 292 11.23 5.22 4.33
N TRP A 293 10.76 6.46 4.51
CA TRP A 293 10.15 6.89 5.76
C TRP A 293 8.96 6.02 6.15
N LEU A 294 8.11 5.70 5.19
CA LEU A 294 6.96 4.82 5.42
C LEU A 294 7.41 3.41 5.86
N ARG A 295 8.47 2.86 5.25
CA ARG A 295 9.04 1.56 5.65
C ARG A 295 9.59 1.60 7.08
N GLY A 296 10.36 2.64 7.42
CA GLY A 296 10.90 2.83 8.77
C GLY A 296 9.78 2.94 9.82
N LYS A 297 8.76 3.76 9.57
CA LYS A 297 7.61 3.88 10.48
C LYS A 297 6.80 2.59 10.57
N ASN A 298 6.64 1.84 9.49
CA ASN A 298 5.98 0.54 9.52
C ASN A 298 6.80 -0.52 10.28
N PHE A 299 8.13 -0.47 10.20
CA PHE A 299 9.00 -1.31 11.01
C PHE A 299 8.79 -1.03 12.50
N LEU A 300 8.81 0.23 12.93
CA LEU A 300 8.56 0.62 14.32
C LEU A 300 7.19 0.16 14.82
N ARG A 301 6.14 0.28 13.99
CA ARG A 301 4.77 -0.17 14.32
C ARG A 301 4.67 -1.68 14.53
N LYS A 302 5.45 -2.46 13.77
CA LYS A 302 5.51 -3.92 13.92
C LYS A 302 6.29 -4.34 15.17
N HIS A 303 7.32 -3.56 15.53
CA HIS A 303 8.24 -3.82 16.64
C HIS A 303 7.98 -2.91 17.86
N PHE A 304 6.74 -2.43 18.04
CA PHE A 304 6.37 -1.49 19.10
C PHE A 304 6.70 -2.01 20.51
N TYR A 305 6.62 -3.33 20.72
CA TYR A 305 6.87 -3.99 22.00
C TYR A 305 8.35 -3.95 22.41
N GLU A 306 9.28 -3.73 21.49
CA GLU A 306 10.70 -3.58 21.73
C GLU A 306 11.08 -2.13 22.04
N ASN A 307 10.27 -1.16 21.63
CA ASN A 307 10.53 0.26 21.65
C ASN A 307 9.73 0.98 22.76
N LYS A 308 10.18 0.82 24.01
CA LYS A 308 9.49 1.36 25.20
C LYS A 308 9.84 2.81 25.51
N THR A 309 10.96 3.32 25.01
CA THR A 309 11.44 4.68 25.21
C THR A 309 11.71 5.34 23.87
N PHE A 310 11.66 6.68 23.83
CA PHE A 310 11.97 7.41 22.59
C PHE A 310 13.41 7.20 22.11
N SER A 311 14.34 6.97 23.02
CA SER A 311 15.72 6.61 22.67
C SER A 311 15.77 5.28 21.90
N GLN A 312 15.03 4.26 22.35
CA GLN A 312 14.94 2.98 21.65
C GLN A 312 14.28 3.15 20.26
N VAL A 313 13.20 3.95 20.18
CA VAL A 313 12.54 4.26 18.91
C VAL A 313 13.53 4.89 17.93
N LYS A 314 14.32 5.86 18.37
CA LYS A 314 15.35 6.52 17.53
C LYS A 314 16.40 5.54 17.03
N ASN A 315 16.94 4.71 17.94
CA ASN A 315 17.98 3.74 17.59
C ASN A 315 17.43 2.69 16.61
N SER A 316 16.28 2.11 16.90
CA SER A 316 15.63 1.12 16.02
C SER A 316 15.32 1.70 14.63
N PHE A 317 14.89 2.96 14.56
CA PHE A 317 14.63 3.63 13.30
C PHE A 317 15.92 3.85 12.50
N PHE A 318 16.96 4.31 13.17
CA PHE A 318 18.26 4.55 12.56
C PHE A 318 18.90 3.26 12.06
N ASP A 319 18.99 2.23 12.92
CA ASP A 319 19.63 0.96 12.61
C ASP A 319 18.90 0.21 11.46
N PHE A 320 17.57 0.36 11.37
CA PHE A 320 16.79 -0.24 10.32
C PHE A 320 16.97 0.45 8.96
N LEU A 321 17.23 1.75 8.92
CA LEU A 321 17.26 2.51 7.67
C LEU A 321 18.66 2.83 7.17
N ASN A 322 19.60 3.13 8.08
CA ASN A 322 20.91 3.64 7.68
C ASN A 322 21.75 2.58 6.97
N GLN A 323 22.42 2.96 5.90
CA GLN A 323 23.28 2.11 5.07
C GLN A 323 22.57 0.87 4.49
N GLN A 324 21.24 0.95 4.33
CA GLN A 324 20.47 -0.10 3.66
C GLN A 324 20.31 0.20 2.18
N ILE A 325 20.20 -0.86 1.39
CA ILE A 325 19.90 -0.77 -0.04
C ILE A 325 18.39 -0.89 -0.24
N PHE A 326 17.81 0.13 -0.88
CA PHE A 326 16.38 0.15 -1.17
C PHE A 326 16.11 0.05 -2.67
N ASN A 327 15.14 -0.78 -3.02
CA ASN A 327 14.67 -0.90 -4.39
C ASN A 327 13.23 -0.40 -4.49
N PHE A 328 13.04 0.70 -5.26
CA PHE A 328 11.75 1.30 -5.52
C PHE A 328 11.60 1.59 -7.00
N LYS A 329 10.44 1.25 -7.54
CA LYS A 329 10.09 1.59 -8.93
C LYS A 329 10.17 3.11 -9.22
N LYS A 330 10.00 3.96 -8.21
CA LYS A 330 10.13 5.42 -8.34
C LYS A 330 11.55 5.88 -8.74
N LEU A 331 12.59 5.16 -8.36
CA LEU A 331 13.96 5.48 -8.77
C LEU A 331 14.11 5.34 -10.28
N GLU A 332 13.45 4.37 -10.89
CA GLU A 332 13.44 4.15 -12.33
C GLU A 332 12.72 5.27 -13.12
N TRP A 333 11.97 6.14 -12.44
CA TRP A 333 11.36 7.31 -13.09
C TRP A 333 12.38 8.36 -13.50
N TYR A 334 13.57 8.36 -12.89
CA TYR A 334 14.59 9.39 -13.06
C TYR A 334 15.88 8.87 -13.67
N LEU A 335 16.24 7.63 -13.41
CA LEU A 335 17.48 7.00 -13.81
C LEU A 335 17.22 5.63 -14.44
N GLU A 336 17.97 5.31 -15.49
CA GLU A 336 18.08 3.94 -15.96
C GLU A 336 19.00 3.17 -15.00
N ILE A 337 18.41 2.39 -14.11
CA ILE A 337 19.12 1.69 -13.05
C ILE A 337 19.44 0.27 -13.52
N PRO A 338 20.68 -0.22 -13.34
CA PRO A 338 21.00 -1.62 -13.60
C PRO A 338 20.12 -2.52 -12.73
N GLN A 339 19.58 -3.60 -13.31
CA GLN A 339 18.90 -4.61 -12.51
C GLN A 339 19.95 -5.25 -11.58
N ILE A 340 19.73 -5.17 -10.29
CA ILE A 340 20.50 -5.95 -9.32
C ILE A 340 20.00 -7.38 -9.47
N ILE A 341 20.88 -8.25 -10.01
CA ILE A 341 20.67 -9.70 -10.15
C ILE A 341 20.72 -10.35 -8.78
#